data_552cb0b3deaa51feb076581cef5777f0
#
_entry.id   552cb0b3deaa51feb076581cef5777f0
#
_cell.length_a   1.000
_cell.length_b   1.000
_cell.length_c   1.000
_cell.angle_alpha   90.00
_cell.angle_beta   90.00
_cell.angle_gamma   90.00
#
_symmetry.space_group_name_H-M   'P 1'
#
loop_
_entity.id
_entity.type
_entity.pdbx_description
1 polymer ?
#
loop_
_entity_poly.entity_id
_entity_poly.type
_entity_poly.pdbx_seq_one_letter_code
_entity_poly.pdbx_strand_id
1 'polypeptide(L)'
;MQIAALKFDNVRKTYGSLAVLKGVGFEVRSGECFGLAGVNGAGKTTLIKCLLDFCALDAGRIEIAGRRSTEAASRLPLAFLPERFVPPYFLRGEEFLRHLLDLYGTPYDADRARAAAAGLDLDPAALARPVREYSKGMTQKLGLAACLLAEREVVVLDEPMSGLDPKARALAKTRFRALHAAGRTLFFTSHVLADIEELCDRMAILHDGELRFEGTPGELAARHPGRTLEQAFLGVIDDAAVA
;
A
#
# COMPACT_ATOMS: atom_id res chain seq x y z
N MET A 1 -1.67 5.89 25.66
CA MET A 1 -1.79 4.90 24.57
C MET A 1 -1.57 5.63 23.25
N GLN A 2 -0.67 5.14 22.44
CA GLN A 2 -0.44 5.70 21.11
C GLN A 2 -1.61 5.27 20.20
N ILE A 3 -2.26 6.23 19.53
CA ILE A 3 -3.38 5.94 18.62
C ILE A 3 -2.80 5.23 17.40
N ALA A 4 -3.39 4.09 17.01
CA ALA A 4 -3.02 3.39 15.79
C ALA A 4 -3.33 4.27 14.55
N ALA A 5 -2.44 4.28 13.56
CA ALA A 5 -2.69 4.96 12.29
C ALA A 5 -3.83 4.30 11.53
N LEU A 6 -3.83 2.95 11.51
CA LEU A 6 -4.91 2.14 10.94
C LEU A 6 -5.27 1.03 11.92
N LYS A 7 -6.58 0.78 12.10
CA LYS A 7 -7.08 -0.34 12.90
C LYS A 7 -8.17 -1.07 12.14
N PHE A 8 -8.00 -2.38 12.05
CA PHE A 8 -8.96 -3.32 11.49
C PHE A 8 -9.48 -4.20 12.63
N ASP A 9 -10.79 -4.27 12.82
CA ASP A 9 -11.42 -5.00 13.91
C ASP A 9 -12.52 -5.91 13.36
N ASN A 10 -12.25 -7.22 13.33
CA ASN A 10 -13.15 -8.28 12.86
C ASN A 10 -13.81 -7.98 11.50
N VAL A 11 -13.01 -7.49 10.55
CA VAL A 11 -13.49 -7.03 9.24
C VAL A 11 -14.00 -8.19 8.40
N ARG A 12 -15.26 -8.12 7.97
CA ARG A 12 -15.92 -9.13 7.13
C ARG A 12 -16.45 -8.52 5.85
N LYS A 13 -16.27 -9.24 4.74
CA LYS A 13 -16.77 -8.86 3.42
C LYS A 13 -17.10 -10.07 2.57
N THR A 14 -18.30 -10.06 1.99
CA THR A 14 -18.81 -11.11 1.11
C THR A 14 -19.28 -10.49 -0.22
N TYR A 15 -19.04 -11.14 -1.32
CA TYR A 15 -19.58 -10.80 -2.64
C TYR A 15 -20.42 -11.98 -3.15
N GLY A 16 -21.75 -11.82 -3.17
CA GLY A 16 -22.66 -12.92 -3.43
C GLY A 16 -22.51 -14.02 -2.39
N SER A 17 -22.11 -15.22 -2.80
CA SER A 17 -21.82 -16.34 -1.89
C SER A 17 -20.35 -16.43 -1.44
N LEU A 18 -19.46 -15.61 -2.00
CA LEU A 18 -18.02 -15.69 -1.73
C LEU A 18 -17.66 -14.79 -0.54
N ALA A 19 -17.32 -15.39 0.60
CA ALA A 19 -16.74 -14.67 1.75
C ALA A 19 -15.26 -14.37 1.46
N VAL A 20 -14.94 -13.08 1.19
CA VAL A 20 -13.60 -12.62 0.82
C VAL A 20 -12.79 -12.18 2.05
N LEU A 21 -13.43 -11.60 3.07
CA LEU A 21 -12.81 -11.28 4.35
C LEU A 21 -13.64 -11.94 5.46
N LYS A 22 -12.98 -12.72 6.33
CA LYS A 22 -13.64 -13.62 7.28
C LYS A 22 -13.35 -13.26 8.75
N GLY A 23 -13.20 -11.97 9.05
CA GLY A 23 -12.94 -11.48 10.40
C GLY A 23 -11.48 -11.03 10.58
N VAL A 24 -10.96 -10.30 9.60
CA VAL A 24 -9.60 -9.76 9.63
C VAL A 24 -9.45 -8.68 10.70
N GLY A 25 -8.43 -8.82 11.56
CA GLY A 25 -8.15 -7.87 12.63
C GLY A 25 -6.66 -7.71 12.87
N PHE A 26 -6.15 -6.48 12.77
CA PHE A 26 -4.78 -6.06 13.11
C PHE A 26 -4.70 -4.53 13.21
N GLU A 27 -3.56 -4.04 13.69
CA GLU A 27 -3.30 -2.60 13.80
C GLU A 27 -1.98 -2.22 13.14
N VAL A 28 -1.96 -1.06 12.47
CA VAL A 28 -0.76 -0.39 11.98
C VAL A 28 -0.48 0.81 12.87
N ARG A 29 0.69 0.87 13.48
CA ARG A 29 1.08 1.94 14.40
C ARG A 29 1.46 3.20 13.62
N SER A 30 1.32 4.36 14.25
CA SER A 30 1.79 5.61 13.64
C SER A 30 3.31 5.59 13.48
N GLY A 31 3.78 5.98 12.28
CA GLY A 31 5.20 5.96 11.91
C GLY A 31 5.75 4.57 11.55
N GLU A 32 4.91 3.53 11.49
CA GLU A 32 5.31 2.15 11.16
C GLU A 32 5.30 1.92 9.64
N CYS A 33 6.23 1.11 9.17
CA CYS A 33 6.16 0.49 7.84
C CYS A 33 5.59 -0.93 7.99
N PHE A 34 4.35 -1.12 7.55
CA PHE A 34 3.62 -2.38 7.71
C PHE A 34 3.30 -3.01 6.35
N GLY A 35 3.66 -4.29 6.18
CA GLY A 35 3.44 -5.07 4.97
C GLY A 35 2.28 -6.06 5.11
N LEU A 36 1.33 -6.06 4.19
CA LEU A 36 0.31 -7.09 4.09
C LEU A 36 0.67 -8.08 2.98
N ALA A 37 1.21 -9.24 3.36
CA ALA A 37 1.53 -10.32 2.47
C ALA A 37 0.32 -11.20 2.15
N GLY A 38 0.30 -11.82 0.98
CA GLY A 38 -0.72 -12.80 0.62
C GLY A 38 -0.70 -13.12 -0.87
N VAL A 39 -1.16 -14.30 -1.22
CA VAL A 39 -1.33 -14.70 -2.63
C VAL A 39 -2.39 -13.86 -3.34
N ASN A 40 -2.44 -13.94 -4.66
CA ASN A 40 -3.51 -13.30 -5.42
C ASN A 40 -4.87 -13.93 -5.02
N GLY A 41 -5.87 -13.06 -4.82
CA GLY A 41 -7.19 -13.50 -4.36
C GLY A 41 -7.34 -13.62 -2.82
N ALA A 42 -6.28 -13.47 -2.02
CA ALA A 42 -6.35 -13.56 -0.56
C ALA A 42 -7.25 -12.51 0.12
N GLY A 43 -7.64 -11.43 -0.59
CA GLY A 43 -8.48 -10.37 -0.05
C GLY A 43 -7.79 -9.02 0.19
N LYS A 44 -6.48 -8.89 -0.09
CA LYS A 44 -5.67 -7.68 0.18
C LYS A 44 -6.30 -6.40 -0.40
N THR A 45 -6.56 -6.37 -1.70
CA THR A 45 -7.20 -5.23 -2.39
C THR A 45 -8.62 -4.96 -1.86
N THR A 46 -9.37 -6.02 -1.49
CA THR A 46 -10.70 -5.86 -0.87
C THR A 46 -10.59 -5.18 0.49
N LEU A 47 -9.60 -5.54 1.30
CA LEU A 47 -9.37 -4.91 2.59
C LEU A 47 -9.02 -3.42 2.44
N ILE A 48 -8.16 -3.07 1.45
CA ILE A 48 -7.86 -1.67 1.13
C ILE A 48 -9.11 -0.92 0.62
N LYS A 49 -9.94 -1.54 -0.23
CA LYS A 49 -11.21 -0.93 -0.67
C LYS A 49 -12.15 -0.65 0.49
N CYS A 50 -12.21 -1.55 1.49
CA CYS A 50 -12.99 -1.33 2.70
C CYS A 50 -12.39 -0.20 3.57
N LEU A 51 -11.06 -0.14 3.71
CA LEU A 51 -10.37 0.95 4.41
C LEU A 51 -10.70 2.32 3.80
N LEU A 52 -10.74 2.41 2.47
CA LEU A 52 -11.00 3.64 1.74
C LEU A 52 -12.50 3.94 1.55
N ASP A 53 -13.37 3.10 2.09
CA ASP A 53 -14.83 3.21 1.93
C ASP A 53 -15.33 3.12 0.47
N PHE A 54 -14.54 2.44 -0.38
CA PHE A 54 -14.95 2.13 -1.75
C PHE A 54 -15.94 0.96 -1.82
N CYS A 55 -16.01 0.16 -0.76
CA CYS A 55 -17.05 -0.84 -0.53
C CYS A 55 -17.38 -0.94 0.96
N ALA A 56 -18.67 -1.07 1.25
CA ALA A 56 -19.15 -1.22 2.63
C ALA A 56 -18.70 -2.55 3.24
N LEU A 57 -18.43 -2.55 4.54
CA LEU A 57 -18.23 -3.76 5.34
C LEU A 57 -19.56 -4.47 5.55
N ASP A 58 -19.52 -5.80 5.65
CA ASP A 58 -20.68 -6.59 6.09
C ASP A 58 -20.72 -6.71 7.61
N ALA A 59 -19.53 -6.73 8.26
CA ALA A 59 -19.39 -6.66 9.71
C ALA A 59 -17.99 -6.17 10.10
N GLY A 60 -17.81 -5.81 11.37
CA GLY A 60 -16.58 -5.30 11.92
C GLY A 60 -16.44 -3.79 11.78
N ARG A 61 -15.23 -3.28 11.97
CA ARG A 61 -14.92 -1.84 11.94
C ARG A 61 -13.52 -1.61 11.43
N ILE A 62 -13.35 -0.49 10.70
CA ILE A 62 -12.03 0.05 10.32
C ILE A 62 -11.95 1.48 10.84
N GLU A 63 -10.80 1.81 11.45
CA GLU A 63 -10.50 3.16 11.91
C GLU A 63 -9.20 3.66 11.28
N ILE A 64 -9.18 4.96 11.00
CA ILE A 64 -8.03 5.72 10.51
C ILE A 64 -7.79 6.84 11.53
N ALA A 65 -6.64 6.83 12.18
CA ALA A 65 -6.29 7.78 13.25
C ALA A 65 -7.40 7.91 14.33
N GLY A 66 -8.00 6.77 14.72
CA GLY A 66 -9.05 6.69 15.74
C GLY A 66 -10.46 7.13 15.29
N ARG A 67 -10.67 7.43 13.99
CA ARG A 67 -11.98 7.77 13.40
C ARG A 67 -12.45 6.64 12.49
N ARG A 68 -13.75 6.42 12.38
CA ARG A 68 -14.30 5.41 11.47
C ARG A 68 -13.94 5.73 10.02
N SER A 69 -13.52 4.72 9.25
CA SER A 69 -13.16 4.87 7.82
C SER A 69 -14.32 5.35 6.94
N THR A 70 -15.57 5.16 7.38
CA THR A 70 -16.79 5.67 6.72
C THR A 70 -16.97 7.19 6.83
N GLU A 71 -16.26 7.84 7.76
CA GLU A 71 -16.25 9.29 7.88
C GLU A 71 -15.29 9.88 6.84
N ALA A 72 -15.77 10.77 5.95
CA ALA A 72 -14.90 11.34 4.90
C ALA A 72 -13.65 12.01 5.47
N ALA A 73 -13.79 12.69 6.63
CA ALA A 73 -12.67 13.37 7.28
C ALA A 73 -11.57 12.43 7.79
N SER A 74 -11.88 11.16 8.05
CA SER A 74 -10.88 10.16 8.48
C SER A 74 -9.84 9.87 7.39
N ARG A 75 -10.20 10.05 6.12
CA ARG A 75 -9.33 9.77 4.97
C ARG A 75 -8.44 10.95 4.57
N LEU A 76 -8.62 12.13 5.16
CA LEU A 76 -7.77 13.30 4.87
C LEU A 76 -6.26 13.06 5.08
N PRO A 77 -5.81 12.28 6.09
CA PRO A 77 -4.37 12.01 6.27
C PRO A 77 -3.82 10.95 5.31
N LEU A 78 -4.64 10.35 4.42
CA LEU A 78 -4.20 9.27 3.53
C LEU A 78 -3.73 9.79 2.18
N ALA A 79 -2.63 9.18 1.66
CA ALA A 79 -2.36 9.08 0.22
C ALA A 79 -2.55 7.62 -0.20
N PHE A 80 -3.08 7.40 -1.40
CA PHE A 80 -3.36 6.05 -1.90
C PHE A 80 -2.87 5.83 -3.32
N LEU A 81 -2.21 4.70 -3.55
CA LEU A 81 -1.87 4.18 -4.87
C LEU A 81 -2.52 2.81 -5.07
N PRO A 82 -3.46 2.65 -6.00
CA PRO A 82 -4.04 1.34 -6.33
C PRO A 82 -3.06 0.49 -7.14
N GLU A 83 -3.18 -0.84 -7.07
CA GLU A 83 -2.42 -1.78 -7.89
C GLU A 83 -2.57 -1.47 -9.40
N ARG A 84 -3.81 -1.25 -9.84
CA ARG A 84 -4.12 -0.81 -11.19
C ARG A 84 -4.34 0.69 -11.23
N PHE A 85 -3.24 1.43 -11.32
CA PHE A 85 -3.28 2.88 -11.44
C PHE A 85 -3.53 3.30 -12.88
N VAL A 86 -4.67 3.97 -13.13
CA VAL A 86 -5.09 4.44 -14.45
C VAL A 86 -5.47 5.93 -14.36
N PRO A 87 -4.48 6.83 -14.47
CA PRO A 87 -4.76 8.27 -14.50
C PRO A 87 -5.47 8.67 -15.80
N PRO A 88 -6.14 9.83 -15.84
CA PRO A 88 -6.79 10.33 -17.05
C PRO A 88 -5.80 10.43 -18.21
N TYR A 89 -6.01 9.63 -19.25
CA TYR A 89 -5.08 9.42 -20.37
C TYR A 89 -4.82 10.66 -21.23
N PHE A 90 -5.75 11.63 -21.19
CA PHE A 90 -5.67 12.89 -21.96
C PHE A 90 -4.87 13.98 -21.25
N LEU A 91 -4.65 13.89 -19.94
CA LEU A 91 -3.83 14.84 -19.19
C LEU A 91 -2.34 14.60 -19.45
N ARG A 92 -1.57 15.67 -19.38
CA ARG A 92 -0.10 15.57 -19.24
C ARG A 92 0.26 15.13 -17.82
N GLY A 93 1.45 14.54 -17.65
CA GLY A 93 1.89 14.11 -16.32
C GLY A 93 1.88 15.22 -15.29
N GLU A 94 2.35 16.42 -15.64
CA GLU A 94 2.34 17.58 -14.76
C GLU A 94 0.92 18.10 -14.45
N GLU A 95 0.01 18.05 -15.40
CA GLU A 95 -1.40 18.44 -15.21
C GLU A 95 -2.08 17.47 -14.25
N PHE A 96 -1.82 16.18 -14.41
CA PHE A 96 -2.29 15.16 -13.49
C PHE A 96 -1.76 15.38 -12.06
N LEU A 97 -0.45 15.60 -11.89
CA LEU A 97 0.15 15.86 -10.58
C LEU A 97 -0.44 17.12 -9.95
N ARG A 98 -0.58 18.22 -10.70
CA ARG A 98 -1.20 19.44 -10.22
C ARG A 98 -2.63 19.22 -9.75
N HIS A 99 -3.45 18.59 -10.58
CA HIS A 99 -4.84 18.31 -10.24
C HIS A 99 -4.97 17.42 -8.98
N LEU A 100 -4.15 16.38 -8.87
CA LEU A 100 -4.18 15.51 -7.69
C LEU A 100 -3.72 16.24 -6.43
N LEU A 101 -2.66 17.05 -6.50
CA LEU A 101 -2.17 17.84 -5.37
C LEU A 101 -3.18 18.90 -4.93
N ASP A 102 -3.91 19.52 -5.88
CA ASP A 102 -5.01 20.43 -5.56
C ASP A 102 -6.12 19.73 -4.76
N LEU A 103 -6.47 18.49 -5.13
CA LEU A 103 -7.43 17.67 -4.35
C LEU A 103 -6.93 17.35 -2.94
N TYR A 104 -5.63 17.22 -2.78
CA TYR A 104 -5.01 17.05 -1.46
C TYR A 104 -4.82 18.39 -0.72
N GLY A 105 -5.07 19.54 -1.34
CA GLY A 105 -4.78 20.85 -0.76
C GLY A 105 -3.28 21.12 -0.60
N THR A 106 -2.44 20.45 -1.39
CA THR A 106 -0.99 20.59 -1.40
C THR A 106 -0.58 21.46 -2.60
N PRO A 107 0.12 22.57 -2.43
CA PRO A 107 0.56 23.40 -3.55
C PRO A 107 1.44 22.62 -4.53
N TYR A 108 1.17 22.75 -5.82
CA TYR A 108 2.02 22.17 -6.86
C TYR A 108 3.30 23.01 -7.03
N ASP A 109 4.43 22.32 -6.95
CA ASP A 109 5.76 22.86 -7.25
C ASP A 109 6.40 22.07 -8.38
N ALA A 110 6.76 22.74 -9.47
CA ALA A 110 7.31 22.10 -10.67
C ALA A 110 8.71 21.50 -10.44
N ASP A 111 9.54 22.11 -9.60
CA ASP A 111 10.87 21.59 -9.30
C ASP A 111 10.78 20.33 -8.42
N ARG A 112 9.90 20.35 -7.44
CA ARG A 112 9.61 19.17 -6.62
C ARG A 112 9.00 18.04 -7.45
N ALA A 113 8.10 18.35 -8.39
CA ALA A 113 7.52 17.36 -9.29
C ALA A 113 8.58 16.70 -10.17
N ARG A 114 9.50 17.49 -10.75
CA ARG A 114 10.64 17.00 -11.53
C ARG A 114 11.58 16.16 -10.68
N ALA A 115 11.90 16.61 -9.46
CA ALA A 115 12.76 15.87 -8.55
C ALA A 115 12.13 14.53 -8.11
N ALA A 116 10.82 14.50 -7.85
CA ALA A 116 10.11 13.27 -7.52
C ALA A 116 10.09 12.27 -8.68
N ALA A 117 9.86 12.74 -9.91
CA ALA A 117 9.91 11.91 -11.12
C ALA A 117 11.32 11.34 -11.33
N ALA A 118 12.36 12.19 -11.35
CA ALA A 118 13.75 11.77 -11.49
C ALA A 118 14.16 10.76 -10.41
N GLY A 119 13.70 10.99 -9.19
CA GLY A 119 13.96 10.11 -8.05
C GLY A 119 13.34 8.72 -8.13
N LEU A 120 12.49 8.48 -9.12
CA LEU A 120 11.88 7.18 -9.46
C LEU A 120 12.30 6.69 -10.87
N ASP A 121 13.34 7.28 -11.44
CA ASP A 121 13.80 6.98 -12.80
C ASP A 121 12.71 7.22 -13.87
N LEU A 122 11.86 8.22 -13.64
CA LEU A 122 10.96 8.78 -14.65
C LEU A 122 11.60 10.06 -15.19
N ASP A 123 11.90 10.07 -16.51
CA ASP A 123 12.45 11.27 -17.14
C ASP A 123 11.56 12.48 -16.85
N PRO A 124 12.07 13.56 -16.22
CA PRO A 124 11.28 14.77 -15.95
C PRO A 124 10.65 15.38 -17.20
N ALA A 125 11.26 15.25 -18.37
CA ALA A 125 10.70 15.69 -19.65
C ALA A 125 9.40 14.93 -20.01
N ALA A 126 9.22 13.72 -19.49
CA ALA A 126 7.99 12.95 -19.69
C ALA A 126 6.78 13.66 -19.09
N LEU A 127 6.94 14.45 -18.01
CA LEU A 127 5.84 15.15 -17.35
C LEU A 127 5.11 16.13 -18.31
N ALA A 128 5.78 16.61 -19.34
CA ALA A 128 5.17 17.47 -20.37
C ALA A 128 4.37 16.68 -21.43
N ARG A 129 4.44 15.35 -21.44
CA ARG A 129 3.74 14.48 -22.40
C ARG A 129 2.41 13.98 -21.86
N PRO A 130 1.40 13.72 -22.73
CA PRO A 130 0.15 13.09 -22.34
C PRO A 130 0.38 11.68 -21.74
N VAL A 131 -0.38 11.35 -20.70
CA VAL A 131 -0.27 10.05 -19.99
C VAL A 131 -0.55 8.85 -20.92
N ARG A 132 -1.35 9.01 -21.98
CA ARG A 132 -1.56 7.97 -23.00
C ARG A 132 -0.27 7.48 -23.70
N GLU A 133 0.81 8.26 -23.62
CA GLU A 133 2.11 7.93 -24.20
C GLU A 133 3.03 7.22 -23.19
N TYR A 134 2.56 7.03 -21.95
CA TYR A 134 3.34 6.38 -20.92
C TYR A 134 3.26 4.85 -21.04
N SER A 135 4.38 4.19 -20.79
CA SER A 135 4.39 2.75 -20.53
C SER A 135 3.73 2.47 -19.16
N LYS A 136 3.36 1.20 -18.91
CA LYS A 136 2.85 0.77 -17.61
C LYS A 136 3.78 1.18 -16.46
N GLY A 137 5.10 0.98 -16.62
CA GLY A 137 6.10 1.38 -15.62
C GLY A 137 6.17 2.89 -15.41
N MET A 138 6.09 3.69 -16.48
CA MET A 138 6.06 5.16 -16.37
C MET A 138 4.80 5.63 -15.63
N THR A 139 3.65 5.02 -15.92
CA THR A 139 2.40 5.33 -15.22
C THR A 139 2.50 5.01 -13.73
N GLN A 140 3.08 3.86 -13.38
CA GLN A 140 3.31 3.47 -11.99
C GLN A 140 4.24 4.45 -11.27
N LYS A 141 5.36 4.85 -11.92
CA LYS A 141 6.29 5.86 -11.40
C LYS A 141 5.60 7.21 -11.17
N LEU A 142 4.69 7.63 -12.07
CA LEU A 142 3.89 8.83 -11.91
C LEU A 142 2.98 8.76 -10.67
N GLY A 143 2.30 7.62 -10.47
CA GLY A 143 1.45 7.39 -9.29
C GLY A 143 2.23 7.40 -7.98
N LEU A 144 3.41 6.78 -7.96
CA LEU A 144 4.32 6.85 -6.82
C LEU A 144 4.78 8.29 -6.54
N ALA A 145 5.19 9.04 -7.58
CA ALA A 145 5.56 10.44 -7.44
C ALA A 145 4.43 11.28 -6.84
N ALA A 146 3.19 11.04 -7.27
CA ALA A 146 2.00 11.69 -6.73
C ALA A 146 1.82 11.43 -5.22
N CYS A 147 1.96 10.18 -4.77
CA CYS A 147 1.88 9.82 -3.35
C CYS A 147 3.01 10.46 -2.52
N LEU A 148 4.23 10.54 -3.06
CA LEU A 148 5.36 11.21 -2.40
C LEU A 148 5.13 12.71 -2.23
N LEU A 149 4.56 13.35 -3.25
CA LEU A 149 4.29 14.80 -3.27
C LEU A 149 3.09 15.20 -2.42
N ALA A 150 2.16 14.28 -2.18
CA ALA A 150 0.95 14.54 -1.38
C ALA A 150 1.24 14.83 0.10
N GLU A 151 2.43 14.44 0.61
CA GLU A 151 2.91 14.71 1.99
C GLU A 151 1.94 14.26 3.09
N ARG A 152 1.21 13.17 2.87
CA ARG A 152 0.25 12.65 3.84
C ARG A 152 0.92 11.85 4.95
N GLU A 153 0.27 11.80 6.11
CA GLU A 153 0.77 11.09 7.28
C GLU A 153 0.78 9.58 7.08
N VAL A 154 -0.20 9.06 6.35
CA VAL A 154 -0.36 7.64 6.06
C VAL A 154 -0.37 7.42 4.55
N VAL A 155 0.51 6.56 4.07
CA VAL A 155 0.61 6.19 2.65
C VAL A 155 0.19 4.74 2.49
N VAL A 156 -0.93 4.54 1.79
CA VAL A 156 -1.50 3.22 1.49
C VAL A 156 -1.16 2.86 0.05
N LEU A 157 -0.50 1.72 -0.15
CA LEU A 157 0.00 1.32 -1.46
C LEU A 157 -0.42 -0.13 -1.77
N ASP A 158 -1.16 -0.34 -2.83
CA ASP A 158 -1.56 -1.67 -3.27
C ASP A 158 -0.60 -2.16 -4.37
N GLU A 159 0.25 -3.15 -4.04
CA GLU A 159 1.28 -3.71 -4.93
C GLU A 159 2.15 -2.64 -5.65
N PRO A 160 2.76 -1.69 -4.90
CA PRO A 160 3.34 -0.46 -5.47
C PRO A 160 4.49 -0.69 -6.43
N MET A 161 5.19 -1.82 -6.30
CA MET A 161 6.37 -2.15 -7.11
C MET A 161 6.04 -3.07 -8.30
N SER A 162 4.76 -3.39 -8.50
CA SER A 162 4.31 -4.18 -9.65
C SER A 162 4.59 -3.43 -10.97
N GLY A 163 5.25 -4.12 -11.91
CA GLY A 163 5.57 -3.57 -13.24
C GLY A 163 6.71 -2.57 -13.28
N LEU A 164 7.44 -2.36 -12.18
CA LEU A 164 8.68 -1.60 -12.17
C LEU A 164 9.85 -2.49 -12.57
N ASP A 165 10.78 -1.91 -13.34
CA ASP A 165 12.07 -2.52 -13.60
C ASP A 165 12.94 -2.57 -12.31
N PRO A 166 14.02 -3.38 -12.26
CA PRO A 166 14.84 -3.53 -11.04
C PRO A 166 15.41 -2.21 -10.50
N LYS A 167 15.81 -1.29 -11.39
CA LYS A 167 16.35 0.02 -10.99
C LYS A 167 15.28 0.89 -10.33
N ALA A 168 14.12 1.02 -10.98
CA ALA A 168 12.99 1.78 -10.44
C ALA A 168 12.47 1.19 -9.12
N ARG A 169 12.47 -0.15 -8.98
CA ARG A 169 12.11 -0.83 -7.74
C ARG A 169 13.08 -0.47 -6.60
N ALA A 170 14.38 -0.50 -6.84
CA ALA A 170 15.38 -0.09 -5.84
C ALA A 170 15.22 1.38 -5.42
N LEU A 171 14.95 2.27 -6.38
CA LEU A 171 14.69 3.68 -6.10
C LEU A 171 13.38 3.89 -5.32
N ALA A 172 12.31 3.16 -5.66
CA ALA A 172 11.05 3.20 -4.91
C ALA A 172 11.28 2.79 -3.44
N LYS A 173 12.00 1.70 -3.19
CA LYS A 173 12.38 1.26 -1.84
C LYS A 173 13.16 2.34 -1.09
N THR A 174 14.09 3.01 -1.74
CA THR A 174 14.83 4.13 -1.14
C THR A 174 13.90 5.26 -0.73
N ARG A 175 12.87 5.59 -1.56
CA ARG A 175 11.87 6.60 -1.24
C ARG A 175 10.97 6.18 -0.07
N PHE A 176 10.57 4.90 0.00
CA PHE A 176 9.77 4.38 1.11
C PHE A 176 10.55 4.44 2.44
N ARG A 177 11.84 4.07 2.44
CA ARG A 177 12.70 4.25 3.62
C ARG A 177 12.81 5.70 4.05
N ALA A 178 12.93 6.64 3.09
CA ALA A 178 12.99 8.07 3.41
C ALA A 178 11.68 8.58 4.03
N LEU A 179 10.51 8.14 3.54
CA LEU A 179 9.21 8.46 4.14
C LEU A 179 9.11 7.90 5.57
N HIS A 180 9.49 6.63 5.75
CA HIS A 180 9.48 5.97 7.06
C HIS A 180 10.41 6.68 8.04
N ALA A 181 11.65 6.99 7.64
CA ALA A 181 12.59 7.75 8.44
C ALA A 181 12.10 9.17 8.81
N ALA A 182 11.23 9.76 7.97
CA ALA A 182 10.55 11.02 8.26
C ALA A 182 9.30 10.87 9.16
N GLY A 183 9.06 9.67 9.72
CA GLY A 183 7.96 9.37 10.64
C GLY A 183 6.61 9.16 9.95
N ARG A 184 6.57 8.97 8.63
CA ARG A 184 5.33 8.65 7.90
C ARG A 184 4.96 7.19 8.10
N THR A 185 3.69 6.91 8.20
CA THR A 185 3.16 5.54 8.24
C THR A 185 3.02 5.01 6.81
N LEU A 186 3.57 3.82 6.57
CA LEU A 186 3.45 3.12 5.30
C LEU A 186 2.67 1.83 5.52
N PHE A 187 1.59 1.66 4.76
CA PHE A 187 0.85 0.40 4.69
C PHE A 187 0.81 -0.05 3.24
N PHE A 188 1.48 -1.15 2.93
CA PHE A 188 1.47 -1.65 1.56
C PHE A 188 1.22 -3.15 1.47
N THR A 189 0.62 -3.56 0.35
CA THR A 189 0.47 -4.97 0.02
C THR A 189 1.61 -5.43 -0.87
N SER A 190 2.03 -6.67 -0.73
CA SER A 190 2.96 -7.31 -1.64
C SER A 190 2.77 -8.83 -1.65
N HIS A 191 2.97 -9.45 -2.82
CA HIS A 191 3.16 -10.88 -2.96
C HIS A 191 4.65 -11.25 -3.01
N VAL A 192 5.55 -10.27 -2.96
CA VAL A 192 7.01 -10.45 -2.96
C VAL A 192 7.53 -10.23 -1.54
N LEU A 193 7.81 -11.33 -0.84
CA LEU A 193 8.19 -11.29 0.57
C LEU A 193 9.53 -10.59 0.83
N ALA A 194 10.46 -10.67 -0.11
CA ALA A 194 11.73 -9.95 -0.02
C ALA A 194 11.56 -8.43 0.11
N ASP A 195 10.49 -7.83 -0.45
CA ASP A 195 10.22 -6.40 -0.27
C ASP A 195 9.73 -6.09 1.14
N ILE A 196 8.91 -6.99 1.71
CA ILE A 196 8.38 -6.88 3.06
C ILE A 196 9.53 -7.05 4.08
N GLU A 197 10.37 -8.07 3.88
CA GLU A 197 11.54 -8.33 4.73
C GLU A 197 12.49 -7.14 4.77
N GLU A 198 12.68 -6.48 3.62
CA GLU A 198 13.62 -5.37 3.46
C GLU A 198 13.09 -4.04 4.02
N LEU A 199 11.76 -3.82 4.00
CA LEU A 199 11.16 -2.51 4.25
C LEU A 199 10.34 -2.43 5.53
N CYS A 200 9.75 -3.54 5.99
CA CYS A 200 8.70 -3.49 7.01
C CYS A 200 9.23 -3.75 8.40
N ASP A 201 8.73 -2.97 9.36
CA ASP A 201 8.92 -3.23 10.79
C ASP A 201 8.08 -4.45 11.22
N ARG A 202 6.83 -4.50 10.73
CA ARG A 202 5.90 -5.61 10.97
C ARG A 202 5.15 -5.96 9.70
N MET A 203 4.60 -7.15 9.70
CA MET A 203 3.82 -7.68 8.59
C MET A 203 2.64 -8.52 9.09
N ALA A 204 1.68 -8.71 8.21
CA ALA A 204 0.64 -9.70 8.36
C ALA A 204 0.56 -10.59 7.11
N ILE A 205 0.15 -11.85 7.29
CA ILE A 205 -0.15 -12.77 6.20
C ILE A 205 -1.65 -12.95 6.12
N LEU A 206 -2.23 -12.58 4.98
CA LEU A 206 -3.63 -12.81 4.66
C LEU A 206 -3.72 -14.01 3.70
N HIS A 207 -4.52 -15.01 4.06
CA HIS A 207 -4.79 -16.17 3.22
C HIS A 207 -6.25 -16.58 3.37
N ASP A 208 -6.94 -16.81 2.26
CA ASP A 208 -8.37 -17.19 2.20
C ASP A 208 -9.28 -16.29 3.04
N GLY A 209 -8.98 -14.98 3.06
CA GLY A 209 -9.76 -13.99 3.81
C GLY A 209 -9.53 -13.98 5.32
N GLU A 210 -8.56 -14.73 5.82
CA GLU A 210 -8.20 -14.81 7.24
C GLU A 210 -6.77 -14.38 7.49
N LEU A 211 -6.52 -13.78 8.66
CA LEU A 211 -5.17 -13.46 9.10
C LEU A 211 -4.51 -14.74 9.62
N ARG A 212 -3.39 -15.13 9.01
CA ARG A 212 -2.63 -16.32 9.40
C ARG A 212 -1.40 -16.02 10.24
N PHE A 213 -0.89 -14.83 10.11
CA PHE A 213 0.26 -14.35 10.88
C PHE A 213 0.20 -12.83 11.05
N GLU A 214 0.64 -12.36 12.20
CA GLU A 214 0.97 -10.96 12.48
C GLU A 214 2.22 -10.93 13.36
N GLY A 215 3.21 -10.13 12.98
CA GLY A 215 4.48 -10.01 13.70
C GLY A 215 5.56 -9.35 12.86
N THR A 216 6.81 -9.44 13.29
CA THR A 216 7.97 -9.01 12.49
C THR A 216 8.36 -10.09 11.48
N PRO A 217 9.04 -9.72 10.35
CA PRO A 217 9.62 -10.73 9.46
C PRO A 217 10.56 -11.70 10.19
N GLY A 218 11.32 -11.21 11.19
CA GLY A 218 12.20 -12.04 12.02
C GLY A 218 11.44 -13.04 12.89
N GLU A 219 10.28 -12.69 13.45
CA GLU A 219 9.42 -13.62 14.20
C GLU A 219 8.86 -14.73 13.30
N LEU A 220 8.49 -14.40 12.05
CA LEU A 220 8.07 -15.40 11.07
C LEU A 220 9.21 -16.39 10.74
N ALA A 221 10.41 -15.87 10.48
CA ALA A 221 11.59 -16.68 10.23
C ALA A 221 11.94 -17.57 11.44
N ALA A 222 11.81 -17.06 12.66
CA ALA A 222 12.09 -17.81 13.90
C ALA A 222 11.09 -18.97 14.13
N ARG A 223 9.85 -18.88 13.64
CA ARG A 223 8.87 -20.00 13.69
C ARG A 223 9.21 -21.15 12.74
N HIS A 224 10.07 -20.88 11.74
CA HIS A 224 10.46 -21.86 10.72
C HIS A 224 11.99 -21.90 10.57
N PRO A 225 12.74 -22.41 11.58
CA PRO A 225 14.22 -22.37 11.59
C PRO A 225 14.82 -23.05 10.35
N GLY A 226 15.82 -22.40 9.74
CA GLY A 226 16.51 -22.90 8.56
C GLY A 226 15.77 -22.74 7.23
N ARG A 227 14.61 -22.07 7.23
CA ARG A 227 13.85 -21.74 6.01
C ARG A 227 14.03 -20.26 5.63
N THR A 228 13.90 -19.97 4.34
CA THR A 228 13.77 -18.58 3.87
C THR A 228 12.41 -18.01 4.27
N LEU A 229 12.24 -16.69 4.22
CA LEU A 229 10.95 -16.08 4.53
C LEU A 229 9.83 -16.57 3.59
N GLU A 230 10.14 -16.84 2.30
CA GLU A 230 9.21 -17.45 1.35
C GLU A 230 8.79 -18.87 1.78
N GLN A 231 9.74 -19.68 2.23
CA GLN A 231 9.44 -21.03 2.73
C GLN A 231 8.63 -21.01 4.03
N ALA A 232 8.90 -20.03 4.90
CA ALA A 232 8.13 -19.83 6.12
C ALA A 232 6.69 -19.37 5.80
N PHE A 233 6.53 -18.48 4.84
CA PHE A 233 5.22 -18.04 4.34
C PHE A 233 4.42 -19.22 3.76
N LEU A 234 5.04 -20.05 2.91
CA LEU A 234 4.38 -21.25 2.37
C LEU A 234 3.95 -22.21 3.50
N GLY A 235 4.80 -22.42 4.52
CA GLY A 235 4.43 -23.22 5.68
C GLY A 235 3.17 -22.70 6.39
N VAL A 236 3.07 -21.37 6.60
CA VAL A 236 1.90 -20.76 7.25
C VAL A 236 0.61 -20.93 6.44
N ILE A 237 0.67 -20.91 5.10
CA ILE A 237 -0.52 -21.11 4.26
C ILE A 237 -0.86 -22.59 4.06
N ASP A 238 0.13 -23.50 4.03
CA ASP A 238 -0.08 -24.94 3.88
C ASP A 238 -0.65 -25.56 5.16
N ASP A 239 -0.16 -25.16 6.34
CA ASP A 239 -0.70 -25.61 7.64
C ASP A 239 -2.19 -25.24 7.79
N ALA A 240 -2.63 -24.16 7.13
CA ALA A 240 -4.03 -23.75 7.09
C ALA A 240 -4.92 -24.61 6.17
N ALA A 241 -4.34 -25.30 5.20
CA ALA A 241 -5.08 -26.18 4.30
C ALA A 241 -5.38 -27.58 4.92
N VAL A 242 -4.73 -27.90 6.05
CA VAL A 242 -4.84 -29.20 6.75
C VAL A 242 -5.74 -29.12 7.99
N ALA A 243 -6.10 -27.91 8.45
CA ALA A 243 -6.97 -27.64 9.61
C ALA A 243 -8.40 -27.31 9.18
#